data_d97e99bbd04654f15d98718e0efa022e
#
_entry.id   d97e99bbd04654f15d98718e0efa022e
#
_cell.length_a   1.000
_cell.length_b   1.000
_cell.length_c   1.000
_cell.angle_alpha   90.00
_cell.angle_beta   90.00
_cell.angle_gamma   90.00
#
_symmetry.space_group_name_H-M   'P 1'
#
loop_
_entity.id
_entity.type
_entity.pdbx_description
1 polymer ?
#
loop_
_entity_poly.entity_id
_entity_poly.type
_entity_poly.pdbx_seq_one_letter_code
_entity_poly.pdbx_strand_id
1 'polypeptide(L)'
;GTNSYEIEELTEKSEAYCQYGFDKSETVGSVIEIHLNDDSKDYASRWKIDELKKKYSNHIAFPIYLHYVQTKYNKDGKAEGTENKVDQVNSASALWKRNKSELKKEDYNDFYKTISHDGTDPLMYVHTHAEGTQEYTTLFYVPRTAPFDMYQADYKSGVKLYVKRVFITDDDRELLPSYLRFIRGVIDSEDLPLNVSREILQQNRILETIKTQSVKKLLSEFKKLGDEAKKLEAKTEISDDEKETLEKWHDFVKSYNRPLKEGLYSDFANRDEIAEIIRFKSTADEGSGENKWTSFADYVQRMKPDQKSIYYISGSDEKNLRSSPLLEAYKKKGFEVLIMADDIDDIVIPAYGKYKDFELKSVSRAGSDEELGVDKEEAKKKEEAFKPVQEKIKKALEGRVKDVVLSKRLSDSPSCIVVDENDPSLQMERMMKAMGQGGGDFVKPILEINADHAIVKKLEGPVSEEFVKNVSEVLLDQALLVSGAELKDPADFVKSLNSLLAE
;
A
#
# COMPACT_ATOMS: atom_id res chain seq x y z
N GLY A 1 -41.02 17.41 11.15
CA GLY A 1 -41.67 18.17 10.08
C GLY A 1 -40.87 18.05 8.81
N THR A 2 -41.50 18.14 7.65
CA THR A 2 -40.85 18.13 6.33
C THR A 2 -40.80 19.55 5.79
N ASN A 3 -39.69 19.91 5.15
CA ASN A 3 -39.59 21.13 4.35
C ASN A 3 -40.51 21.01 3.14
N SER A 4 -41.13 22.12 2.73
CA SER A 4 -41.91 22.23 1.50
C SER A 4 -41.23 23.17 0.54
N TYR A 5 -41.48 23.02 -0.75
CA TYR A 5 -40.97 23.92 -1.78
C TYR A 5 -42.06 24.21 -2.82
N GLU A 6 -41.94 25.38 -3.40
CA GLU A 6 -42.78 25.83 -4.51
C GLU A 6 -41.86 26.20 -5.68
N ILE A 7 -42.27 25.91 -6.88
CA ILE A 7 -41.53 26.25 -8.11
C ILE A 7 -42.44 27.13 -8.95
N GLU A 8 -41.95 28.33 -9.26
CA GLU A 8 -42.64 29.26 -10.13
C GLU A 8 -41.81 29.53 -11.39
N GLU A 9 -42.41 29.40 -12.55
CA GLU A 9 -41.78 29.78 -13.80
C GLU A 9 -41.83 31.33 -13.93
N LEU A 10 -40.64 31.94 -14.16
CA LEU A 10 -40.52 33.37 -14.30
C LEU A 10 -41.21 33.85 -15.57
N THR A 11 -42.31 34.56 -15.39
CA THR A 11 -43.02 35.27 -16.45
C THR A 11 -43.11 36.75 -16.10
N GLU A 12 -43.36 37.63 -17.09
CA GLU A 12 -43.55 39.08 -16.81
C GLU A 12 -44.66 39.39 -15.83
N LYS A 13 -45.52 38.43 -15.51
CA LYS A 13 -46.65 38.51 -14.60
C LYS A 13 -46.44 37.79 -13.27
N SER A 14 -45.31 37.11 -13.06
CA SER A 14 -45.09 36.36 -11.82
C SER A 14 -44.79 37.32 -10.66
N GLU A 15 -45.32 37.02 -9.48
CA GLU A 15 -45.06 37.81 -8.27
C GLU A 15 -43.56 37.75 -7.88
N ALA A 16 -42.90 36.63 -8.10
CA ALA A 16 -41.46 36.43 -7.86
C ALA A 16 -40.61 37.41 -8.67
N TYR A 17 -41.02 37.72 -9.91
CA TYR A 17 -40.31 38.67 -10.75
C TYR A 17 -40.30 40.08 -10.14
N CYS A 18 -41.40 40.54 -9.55
CA CYS A 18 -41.47 41.83 -8.89
C CYS A 18 -40.81 41.85 -7.53
N GLN A 19 -40.87 40.74 -6.79
CA GLN A 19 -40.38 40.65 -5.42
C GLN A 19 -38.87 40.55 -5.32
N TYR A 20 -38.21 39.83 -6.26
CA TYR A 20 -36.77 39.58 -6.20
C TYR A 20 -35.94 40.53 -7.09
N GLY A 21 -36.57 41.49 -7.77
CA GLY A 21 -35.90 42.58 -8.47
C GLY A 21 -35.14 42.16 -9.74
N PHE A 22 -35.61 41.13 -10.42
CA PHE A 22 -35.02 40.72 -11.70
C PHE A 22 -35.23 41.80 -12.78
N ASP A 23 -34.27 41.91 -13.71
CA ASP A 23 -34.37 42.85 -14.83
C ASP A 23 -35.47 42.37 -15.79
N LYS A 24 -36.32 43.27 -16.28
CA LYS A 24 -37.38 42.98 -17.23
C LYS A 24 -36.88 42.47 -18.59
N SER A 25 -35.57 42.52 -18.83
CA SER A 25 -34.92 41.93 -20.02
C SER A 25 -34.68 40.41 -19.90
N GLU A 26 -34.72 39.87 -18.66
CA GLU A 26 -34.54 38.45 -18.38
C GLU A 26 -35.89 37.73 -18.37
N THR A 27 -36.32 37.23 -19.53
CA THR A 27 -37.67 36.67 -19.68
C THR A 27 -37.76 35.15 -19.51
N VAL A 28 -36.66 34.46 -19.17
CA VAL A 28 -36.65 33.01 -19.06
C VAL A 28 -35.93 32.58 -17.77
N GLY A 29 -36.62 31.84 -16.93
CA GLY A 29 -36.05 31.30 -15.69
C GLY A 29 -37.08 30.56 -14.84
N SER A 30 -36.65 30.09 -13.68
CA SER A 30 -37.52 29.46 -12.67
C SER A 30 -37.15 29.97 -11.29
N VAL A 31 -38.13 30.15 -10.42
CA VAL A 31 -37.93 30.44 -8.99
C VAL A 31 -38.34 29.21 -8.19
N ILE A 32 -37.52 28.86 -7.24
CA ILE A 32 -37.81 27.79 -6.27
C ILE A 32 -37.80 28.41 -4.90
N GLU A 33 -38.98 28.45 -4.25
CA GLU A 33 -39.13 28.92 -2.87
C GLU A 33 -39.16 27.73 -1.91
N ILE A 34 -38.29 27.74 -0.89
CA ILE A 34 -38.20 26.66 0.09
C ILE A 34 -38.60 27.17 1.46
N HIS A 35 -39.69 26.65 1.97
CA HIS A 35 -40.18 26.92 3.33
C HIS A 35 -39.55 25.98 4.32
N LEU A 36 -38.65 26.49 5.17
CA LEU A 36 -37.92 25.72 6.15
C LEU A 36 -38.74 25.52 7.43
N ASN A 37 -38.78 24.31 7.95
CA ASN A 37 -39.29 24.02 9.27
C ASN A 37 -38.31 24.53 10.36
N ASP A 38 -38.78 24.50 11.66
CA ASP A 38 -37.95 25.00 12.75
C ASP A 38 -36.60 24.29 12.92
N ASP A 39 -36.54 23.00 12.67
CA ASP A 39 -35.33 22.20 12.78
C ASP A 39 -34.32 22.44 11.63
N SER A 40 -34.78 23.06 10.54
CA SER A 40 -33.97 23.31 9.33
C SER A 40 -33.63 24.81 9.12
N LYS A 41 -33.99 25.71 10.05
CA LYS A 41 -33.74 27.17 9.91
C LYS A 41 -32.26 27.53 9.69
N ASP A 42 -31.32 26.71 10.19
CA ASP A 42 -29.88 26.91 9.99
C ASP A 42 -29.48 26.91 8.52
N TYR A 43 -30.24 26.21 7.66
CA TYR A 43 -29.99 26.19 6.21
C TYR A 43 -30.26 27.54 5.52
N ALA A 44 -30.97 28.46 6.15
CA ALA A 44 -31.15 29.83 5.67
C ALA A 44 -29.97 30.75 6.08
N SER A 45 -29.04 30.27 6.90
CA SER A 45 -27.89 31.10 7.30
C SER A 45 -26.86 31.20 6.18
N ARG A 46 -26.28 32.40 6.00
CA ARG A 46 -25.22 32.65 5.00
C ARG A 46 -24.07 31.63 5.12
N TRP A 47 -23.62 31.34 6.35
CA TRP A 47 -22.53 30.43 6.61
C TRP A 47 -22.85 29.00 6.12
N LYS A 48 -24.04 28.52 6.42
CA LYS A 48 -24.50 27.18 6.02
C LYS A 48 -24.65 27.05 4.49
N ILE A 49 -25.22 28.10 3.87
CA ILE A 49 -25.31 28.16 2.39
C ILE A 49 -23.92 28.16 1.75
N ASP A 50 -22.98 28.93 2.31
CA ASP A 50 -21.59 28.98 1.80
C ASP A 50 -20.87 27.62 1.94
N GLU A 51 -21.06 26.93 3.07
CA GLU A 51 -20.55 25.56 3.28
C GLU A 51 -21.12 24.58 2.25
N LEU A 52 -22.43 24.53 2.11
CA LEU A 52 -23.11 23.63 1.18
C LEU A 52 -22.68 23.90 -0.28
N LYS A 53 -22.64 25.16 -0.66
CA LYS A 53 -22.22 25.58 -1.98
C LYS A 53 -20.76 25.16 -2.26
N LYS A 54 -19.85 25.41 -1.34
CA LYS A 54 -18.43 24.98 -1.49
C LYS A 54 -18.33 23.47 -1.67
N LYS A 55 -19.16 22.73 -0.93
CA LYS A 55 -19.16 21.26 -1.02
C LYS A 55 -19.73 20.73 -2.33
N TYR A 56 -20.90 21.20 -2.74
CA TYR A 56 -21.69 20.58 -3.79
C TYR A 56 -21.66 21.30 -5.14
N SER A 57 -21.46 22.61 -5.15
CA SER A 57 -21.70 23.45 -6.33
C SER A 57 -20.52 24.36 -6.71
N ASN A 58 -19.37 24.20 -6.10
CA ASN A 58 -18.23 25.10 -6.35
C ASN A 58 -17.77 25.11 -7.81
N HIS A 59 -17.89 23.99 -8.50
CA HIS A 59 -17.37 23.77 -9.84
C HIS A 59 -18.43 23.76 -10.96
N ILE A 60 -19.68 24.00 -10.62
CA ILE A 60 -20.77 24.15 -11.62
C ILE A 60 -20.40 25.27 -12.59
N ALA A 61 -20.68 25.06 -13.88
CA ALA A 61 -20.28 25.97 -14.97
C ALA A 61 -20.91 27.36 -14.87
N PHE A 62 -21.95 27.51 -14.09
CA PHE A 62 -22.69 28.77 -13.95
C PHE A 62 -22.30 29.50 -12.67
N PRO A 63 -22.15 30.83 -12.69
CA PRO A 63 -21.92 31.60 -11.48
C PRO A 63 -23.15 31.57 -10.59
N ILE A 64 -22.94 31.34 -9.29
CA ILE A 64 -23.99 31.35 -8.27
C ILE A 64 -23.77 32.61 -7.44
N TYR A 65 -24.80 33.44 -7.37
CA TYR A 65 -24.79 34.67 -6.60
C TYR A 65 -25.64 34.51 -5.34
N LEU A 66 -25.08 34.84 -4.19
CA LEU A 66 -25.78 34.85 -2.90
C LEU A 66 -26.14 36.30 -2.55
N HIS A 67 -27.43 36.55 -2.45
CA HIS A 67 -27.97 37.83 -1.97
C HIS A 67 -28.25 37.70 -0.47
N TYR A 68 -27.73 38.64 0.32
CA TYR A 68 -27.90 38.61 1.76
C TYR A 68 -27.82 40.03 2.36
N VAL A 69 -28.36 40.15 3.57
CA VAL A 69 -28.34 41.41 4.35
C VAL A 69 -27.16 41.34 5.33
N GLN A 70 -26.25 42.30 5.25
CA GLN A 70 -25.14 42.42 6.18
C GLN A 70 -25.38 43.59 7.14
N THR A 71 -25.17 43.35 8.44
CA THR A 71 -25.22 44.44 9.44
C THR A 71 -23.94 45.25 9.35
N LYS A 72 -24.07 46.57 9.22
CA LYS A 72 -22.90 47.50 9.32
C LYS A 72 -22.68 47.81 10.79
N TYR A 73 -21.40 47.82 11.17
CA TYR A 73 -20.95 48.23 12.49
C TYR A 73 -20.12 49.48 12.39
N ASN A 74 -20.31 50.44 13.29
CA ASN A 74 -19.45 51.64 13.41
C ASN A 74 -18.12 51.27 14.07
N LYS A 75 -17.22 52.26 14.17
CA LYS A 75 -15.88 52.11 14.76
C LYS A 75 -15.90 51.63 16.22
N ASP A 76 -17.03 51.82 16.90
CA ASP A 76 -17.24 51.45 18.31
C ASP A 76 -17.93 50.08 18.45
N GLY A 77 -18.09 49.32 17.34
CA GLY A 77 -18.71 48.00 17.35
C GLY A 77 -20.23 47.96 17.48
N LYS A 78 -20.94 49.13 17.37
CA LYS A 78 -22.42 49.22 17.43
C LYS A 78 -22.97 49.10 16.02
N ALA A 79 -24.14 48.39 15.92
CA ALA A 79 -24.86 48.25 14.66
C ALA A 79 -25.36 49.62 14.19
N GLU A 80 -25.04 50.06 12.95
CA GLU A 80 -25.38 51.35 12.38
C GLU A 80 -26.39 51.24 11.22
N GLY A 81 -26.81 50.03 10.90
CA GLY A 81 -27.76 49.74 9.84
C GLY A 81 -27.51 48.41 9.12
N THR A 82 -28.24 48.18 8.07
CA THR A 82 -28.11 46.99 7.23
C THR A 82 -27.79 47.38 5.78
N GLU A 83 -27.06 46.55 5.08
CA GLU A 83 -26.70 46.71 3.66
C GLU A 83 -27.00 45.41 2.91
N ASN A 84 -27.66 45.52 1.77
CA ASN A 84 -27.80 44.38 0.85
C ASN A 84 -26.52 44.12 0.11
N LYS A 85 -26.05 42.91 0.17
CA LYS A 85 -24.86 42.45 -0.55
C LYS A 85 -25.17 41.30 -1.49
N VAL A 86 -24.39 41.27 -2.57
CA VAL A 86 -24.43 40.19 -3.58
C VAL A 86 -23.03 39.71 -3.79
N ASP A 87 -22.75 38.49 -3.43
CA ASP A 87 -21.41 37.87 -3.62
C ASP A 87 -21.55 36.69 -4.58
N GLN A 88 -20.68 36.61 -5.59
CA GLN A 88 -20.51 35.38 -6.32
C GLN A 88 -19.83 34.36 -5.40
N VAL A 89 -20.49 33.26 -5.18
CA VAL A 89 -20.11 32.33 -4.12
C VAL A 89 -19.48 31.02 -4.61
N ASN A 90 -19.39 30.78 -5.93
CA ASN A 90 -18.68 29.65 -6.49
C ASN A 90 -17.59 30.09 -7.47
N SER A 91 -16.64 29.20 -7.78
CA SER A 91 -15.60 29.48 -8.75
C SER A 91 -16.11 29.49 -10.19
N ALA A 92 -17.26 28.88 -10.46
CA ALA A 92 -17.87 28.65 -11.77
C ALA A 92 -16.89 28.02 -12.78
N SER A 93 -15.83 27.38 -12.29
CA SER A 93 -14.74 26.81 -13.08
C SER A 93 -14.33 25.48 -12.49
N ALA A 94 -14.10 24.51 -13.36
CA ALA A 94 -13.52 23.21 -13.01
C ALA A 94 -12.15 23.09 -13.68
N LEU A 95 -11.09 23.12 -12.91
CA LEU A 95 -9.71 23.04 -13.42
C LEU A 95 -9.53 21.84 -14.35
N TRP A 96 -10.08 20.70 -13.97
CA TRP A 96 -9.96 19.45 -14.73
C TRP A 96 -10.67 19.45 -16.08
N LYS A 97 -11.54 20.43 -16.34
CA LYS A 97 -12.22 20.63 -17.66
C LYS A 97 -11.49 21.61 -18.56
N ARG A 98 -10.47 22.32 -18.04
CA ARG A 98 -9.69 23.26 -18.84
C ARG A 98 -8.69 22.51 -19.72
N ASN A 99 -8.32 23.13 -20.85
CA ASN A 99 -7.32 22.56 -21.73
C ASN A 99 -5.97 22.47 -20.99
N LYS A 100 -5.31 21.30 -21.10
CA LYS A 100 -4.01 21.06 -20.45
C LYS A 100 -2.93 22.05 -20.87
N SER A 101 -2.99 22.54 -22.12
CA SER A 101 -2.05 23.53 -22.67
C SER A 101 -2.16 24.92 -22.00
N GLU A 102 -3.27 25.20 -21.30
CA GLU A 102 -3.51 26.46 -20.59
C GLU A 102 -3.16 26.37 -19.10
N LEU A 103 -2.85 25.16 -18.62
CA LEU A 103 -2.58 24.89 -17.21
C LEU A 103 -1.08 24.78 -16.95
N LYS A 104 -0.62 25.45 -15.90
CA LYS A 104 0.75 25.38 -15.40
C LYS A 104 0.84 24.40 -14.23
N LYS A 105 2.06 23.98 -13.88
CA LYS A 105 2.34 23.11 -12.73
C LYS A 105 1.77 23.70 -11.43
N GLU A 106 1.87 25.03 -11.27
CA GLU A 106 1.35 25.75 -10.12
C GLU A 106 -0.17 25.61 -9.98
N ASP A 107 -0.91 25.70 -11.11
CA ASP A 107 -2.38 25.56 -11.10
C ASP A 107 -2.79 24.16 -10.58
N TYR A 108 -2.08 23.11 -11.00
CA TYR A 108 -2.31 21.75 -10.52
C TYR A 108 -1.95 21.59 -9.03
N ASN A 109 -0.85 22.17 -8.58
CA ASN A 109 -0.42 22.10 -7.20
C ASN A 109 -1.38 22.83 -6.26
N ASP A 110 -1.84 24.00 -6.63
CA ASP A 110 -2.80 24.80 -5.84
C ASP A 110 -4.15 24.10 -5.74
N PHE A 111 -4.59 23.49 -6.84
CA PHE A 111 -5.80 22.69 -6.82
C PHE A 111 -5.67 21.46 -5.92
N TYR A 112 -4.55 20.76 -5.97
CA TYR A 112 -4.26 19.65 -5.07
C TYR A 112 -4.37 20.05 -3.60
N LYS A 113 -3.69 21.15 -3.20
CA LYS A 113 -3.75 21.67 -1.83
C LYS A 113 -5.18 22.00 -1.38
N THR A 114 -5.97 22.51 -2.32
CA THR A 114 -7.38 22.84 -2.07
C THR A 114 -8.24 21.62 -1.80
N ILE A 115 -8.06 20.52 -2.56
CA ILE A 115 -8.94 19.33 -2.45
C ILE A 115 -8.48 18.33 -1.42
N SER A 116 -7.16 18.26 -1.15
CA SER A 116 -6.54 17.31 -0.22
C SER A 116 -6.38 17.88 1.20
N HIS A 117 -6.40 19.23 1.34
CA HIS A 117 -6.02 19.95 2.56
C HIS A 117 -4.57 19.65 3.01
N ASP A 118 -3.73 19.21 2.08
CA ASP A 118 -2.30 19.02 2.28
C ASP A 118 -1.57 20.35 1.98
N GLY A 119 -0.66 20.77 2.85
CA GLY A 119 0.14 21.99 2.66
C GLY A 119 1.31 21.82 1.71
N THR A 120 1.65 20.59 1.30
CA THR A 120 2.78 20.27 0.44
C THR A 120 2.34 20.10 -1.03
N ASP A 121 3.29 20.21 -1.96
CA ASP A 121 3.03 19.88 -3.36
C ASP A 121 2.89 18.37 -3.55
N PRO A 122 2.05 17.91 -4.48
CA PRO A 122 1.94 16.49 -4.79
C PRO A 122 3.25 15.97 -5.41
N LEU A 123 3.51 14.68 -5.24
CA LEU A 123 4.63 14.00 -5.88
C LEU A 123 4.47 14.02 -7.40
N MET A 124 3.26 13.69 -7.86
CA MET A 124 2.90 13.75 -9.28
C MET A 124 1.39 13.90 -9.46
N TYR A 125 0.98 14.28 -10.67
CA TYR A 125 -0.42 14.29 -11.07
C TYR A 125 -0.64 13.60 -12.42
N VAL A 126 -1.83 13.06 -12.61
CA VAL A 126 -2.26 12.41 -13.85
C VAL A 126 -3.60 13.00 -14.27
N HIS A 127 -3.60 13.80 -15.34
CA HIS A 127 -4.79 14.40 -15.90
C HIS A 127 -5.19 13.70 -17.20
N THR A 128 -6.39 13.13 -17.26
CA THR A 128 -6.90 12.41 -18.42
C THR A 128 -8.26 12.97 -18.83
N HIS A 129 -8.43 13.18 -20.12
CA HIS A 129 -9.72 13.44 -20.73
C HIS A 129 -9.99 12.34 -21.76
N ALA A 130 -11.08 11.63 -21.58
CA ALA A 130 -11.51 10.56 -22.47
C ALA A 130 -12.75 11.02 -23.24
N GLU A 131 -12.70 10.85 -24.56
CA GLU A 131 -13.79 11.10 -25.48
C GLU A 131 -14.07 9.82 -26.26
N GLY A 132 -15.32 9.55 -26.59
CA GLY A 132 -15.71 8.37 -27.36
C GLY A 132 -17.07 7.81 -26.92
N THR A 133 -17.13 6.50 -26.65
CA THR A 133 -18.35 5.85 -26.16
C THR A 133 -18.74 6.28 -24.75
N GLN A 134 -17.79 6.81 -24.00
CA GLN A 134 -17.99 7.41 -22.69
C GLN A 134 -17.10 8.65 -22.58
N GLU A 135 -17.70 9.74 -22.12
CA GLU A 135 -17.00 10.99 -21.89
C GLU A 135 -16.78 11.24 -20.41
N TYR A 136 -15.52 11.32 -20.02
CA TYR A 136 -15.15 11.63 -18.64
C TYR A 136 -13.78 12.28 -18.54
N THR A 137 -13.56 12.98 -17.46
CA THR A 137 -12.26 13.55 -17.11
C THR A 137 -11.81 13.03 -15.76
N THR A 138 -10.55 12.70 -15.64
CA THR A 138 -9.93 12.37 -14.35
C THR A 138 -8.72 13.24 -14.09
N LEU A 139 -8.58 13.72 -12.86
CA LEU A 139 -7.38 14.39 -12.39
C LEU A 139 -6.98 13.77 -11.06
N PHE A 140 -5.97 12.91 -11.09
CA PHE A 140 -5.45 12.20 -9.95
C PHE A 140 -4.14 12.77 -9.49
N TYR A 141 -3.91 12.72 -8.20
CA TYR A 141 -2.68 13.15 -7.53
C TYR A 141 -2.13 12.03 -6.64
N VAL A 142 -0.83 11.91 -6.63
CA VAL A 142 -0.09 11.13 -5.66
C VAL A 142 0.46 12.09 -4.62
N PRO A 143 0.07 12.02 -3.34
CA PRO A 143 0.66 12.83 -2.28
C PRO A 143 2.17 12.58 -2.18
N ARG A 144 2.96 13.56 -1.76
CA ARG A 144 4.40 13.37 -1.55
C ARG A 144 4.68 12.46 -0.36
N THR A 145 3.85 12.58 0.69
CA THR A 145 3.94 11.77 1.90
C THR A 145 2.67 10.94 2.05
N ALA A 146 2.82 9.67 2.41
CA ALA A 146 1.67 8.81 2.66
C ALA A 146 0.82 9.37 3.82
N PRO A 147 -0.52 9.42 3.68
CA PRO A 147 -1.40 9.81 4.77
C PRO A 147 -1.18 8.91 5.99
N PHE A 148 -1.02 9.50 7.16
CA PHE A 148 -0.73 8.77 8.40
C PHE A 148 -1.83 7.78 8.81
N ASP A 149 -3.06 8.03 8.38
CA ASP A 149 -4.26 7.24 8.65
C ASP A 149 -4.61 6.24 7.55
N MET A 150 -3.75 6.09 6.53
CA MET A 150 -4.00 5.28 5.33
C MET A 150 -4.36 3.81 5.61
N TYR A 151 -3.94 3.28 6.75
CA TYR A 151 -4.20 1.89 7.16
C TYR A 151 -5.31 1.76 8.22
N GLN A 152 -5.97 2.85 8.59
CA GLN A 152 -7.10 2.81 9.53
C GLN A 152 -8.36 2.29 8.82
N ALA A 153 -9.21 1.61 9.57
CA ALA A 153 -10.42 0.97 9.02
C ALA A 153 -11.46 1.99 8.48
N ASP A 154 -11.46 3.19 9.03
CA ASP A 154 -12.32 4.31 8.66
C ASP A 154 -11.69 5.28 7.65
N TYR A 155 -10.49 4.93 7.13
CA TYR A 155 -9.82 5.74 6.11
C TYR A 155 -10.69 5.93 4.88
N LYS A 156 -10.82 7.20 4.45
CA LYS A 156 -11.59 7.59 3.27
C LYS A 156 -10.67 7.79 2.07
N SER A 157 -11.05 7.18 0.96
CA SER A 157 -10.45 7.51 -0.33
C SER A 157 -10.58 9.01 -0.61
N GLY A 158 -9.51 9.65 -1.04
CA GLY A 158 -9.55 11.08 -1.34
C GLY A 158 -9.96 11.41 -2.76
N VAL A 159 -10.62 10.50 -3.46
CA VAL A 159 -11.13 10.70 -4.82
C VAL A 159 -12.59 11.13 -4.74
N LYS A 160 -12.92 12.24 -5.40
CA LYS A 160 -14.28 12.82 -5.46
C LYS A 160 -14.91 12.52 -6.80
N LEU A 161 -16.14 12.03 -6.77
CA LEU A 161 -16.92 11.80 -7.99
C LEU A 161 -17.81 13.01 -8.26
N TYR A 162 -17.72 13.49 -9.50
CA TYR A 162 -18.59 14.50 -10.08
C TYR A 162 -19.35 13.93 -11.29
N VAL A 163 -20.54 14.44 -11.50
CA VAL A 163 -21.32 14.21 -12.72
C VAL A 163 -21.69 15.58 -13.28
N LYS A 164 -21.19 15.88 -14.48
CA LYS A 164 -21.39 17.20 -15.13
C LYS A 164 -21.02 18.36 -14.19
N ARG A 165 -19.86 18.21 -13.49
CA ARG A 165 -19.34 19.16 -12.49
C ARG A 165 -20.15 19.29 -11.20
N VAL A 166 -21.21 18.50 -11.01
CA VAL A 166 -21.98 18.42 -9.76
C VAL A 166 -21.35 17.35 -8.89
N PHE A 167 -21.03 17.71 -7.65
CA PHE A 167 -20.46 16.77 -6.68
C PHE A 167 -21.49 15.70 -6.30
N ILE A 168 -21.07 14.43 -6.37
CA ILE A 168 -21.90 13.27 -6.01
C ILE A 168 -21.45 12.65 -4.69
N THR A 169 -20.17 12.27 -4.58
CA THR A 169 -19.63 11.62 -3.39
C THR A 169 -18.12 11.81 -3.25
N ASP A 170 -17.62 11.74 -2.02
CA ASP A 170 -16.19 11.71 -1.66
C ASP A 170 -15.82 10.44 -0.86
N ASP A 171 -16.74 9.51 -0.71
CA ASP A 171 -16.60 8.31 0.11
C ASP A 171 -17.05 7.06 -0.67
N ASP A 172 -16.57 6.91 -1.89
CA ASP A 172 -16.85 5.70 -2.67
C ASP A 172 -15.57 4.89 -2.85
N ARG A 173 -15.45 3.81 -2.06
CA ARG A 173 -14.36 2.84 -2.13
C ARG A 173 -14.34 2.07 -3.45
N GLU A 174 -15.40 2.19 -4.26
CA GLU A 174 -15.51 1.54 -5.56
C GLU A 174 -14.84 2.33 -6.68
N LEU A 175 -14.47 3.61 -6.46
CA LEU A 175 -13.85 4.44 -7.50
C LEU A 175 -12.45 3.97 -7.90
N LEU A 176 -11.66 3.51 -6.92
CA LEU A 176 -10.35 2.91 -7.14
C LEU A 176 -10.16 1.70 -6.21
N PRO A 177 -9.36 0.69 -6.61
CA PRO A 177 -9.05 -0.44 -5.74
C PRO A 177 -8.26 -0.02 -4.49
N SER A 178 -8.37 -0.81 -3.42
CA SER A 178 -7.81 -0.51 -2.11
C SER A 178 -6.29 -0.26 -2.10
N TYR A 179 -5.55 -0.91 -2.98
CA TYR A 179 -4.10 -0.71 -3.10
C TYR A 179 -3.71 0.67 -3.69
N LEU A 180 -4.68 1.41 -4.26
CA LEU A 180 -4.54 2.79 -4.74
C LEU A 180 -5.24 3.81 -3.81
N ARG A 181 -5.59 3.44 -2.58
CA ARG A 181 -6.32 4.31 -1.63
C ARG A 181 -5.60 5.61 -1.30
N PHE A 182 -4.29 5.70 -1.51
CA PHE A 182 -3.52 6.92 -1.33
C PHE A 182 -3.79 8.00 -2.38
N ILE A 183 -4.41 7.66 -3.50
CA ILE A 183 -4.72 8.59 -4.58
C ILE A 183 -5.73 9.63 -4.09
N ARG A 184 -5.49 10.89 -4.46
CA ARG A 184 -6.39 12.03 -4.29
C ARG A 184 -6.84 12.51 -5.65
N GLY A 185 -7.96 13.20 -5.73
CA GLY A 185 -8.35 13.81 -6.99
C GLY A 185 -9.82 13.80 -7.29
N VAL A 186 -10.12 13.88 -8.59
CA VAL A 186 -11.50 13.97 -9.07
C VAL A 186 -11.72 13.06 -10.27
N ILE A 187 -12.92 12.52 -10.35
CA ILE A 187 -13.51 11.88 -11.53
C ILE A 187 -14.75 12.69 -11.89
N ASP A 188 -14.91 13.10 -13.14
CA ASP A 188 -16.08 13.83 -13.60
C ASP A 188 -16.61 13.20 -14.90
N SER A 189 -17.78 12.59 -14.83
CA SER A 189 -18.43 11.91 -15.94
C SER A 189 -19.55 12.77 -16.53
N GLU A 190 -19.62 12.82 -17.87
CA GLU A 190 -20.73 13.45 -18.60
C GLU A 190 -21.90 12.47 -18.81
N ASP A 191 -21.66 11.17 -18.76
CA ASP A 191 -22.63 10.14 -19.12
C ASP A 191 -23.38 9.54 -17.92
N LEU A 192 -22.84 9.68 -16.71
CA LEU A 192 -23.55 9.25 -15.50
C LEU A 192 -24.80 10.11 -15.27
N PRO A 193 -25.92 9.52 -14.84
CA PRO A 193 -27.12 10.29 -14.49
C PRO A 193 -26.91 11.06 -13.16
N LEU A 194 -27.41 12.30 -13.09
CA LEU A 194 -27.29 13.15 -11.90
C LEU A 194 -28.02 12.63 -10.65
N ASN A 195 -29.03 11.77 -10.83
CA ASN A 195 -29.79 11.16 -9.74
C ASN A 195 -29.18 9.86 -9.23
N VAL A 196 -27.87 9.70 -9.38
CA VAL A 196 -27.15 8.48 -8.96
C VAL A 196 -27.19 8.34 -7.44
N SER A 197 -27.87 7.32 -6.95
CA SER A 197 -27.74 6.87 -5.55
C SER A 197 -26.50 5.98 -5.39
N ARG A 198 -26.01 5.85 -4.15
CA ARG A 198 -24.86 4.98 -3.83
C ARG A 198 -25.06 3.54 -4.32
N GLU A 199 -26.29 3.01 -4.25
CA GLU A 199 -26.63 1.68 -4.74
C GLU A 199 -26.50 1.54 -6.27
N ILE A 200 -26.84 2.60 -7.01
CA ILE A 200 -26.72 2.62 -8.47
C ILE A 200 -25.25 2.72 -8.90
N LEU A 201 -24.40 3.38 -8.11
CA LEU A 201 -22.96 3.48 -8.39
C LEU A 201 -22.29 2.10 -8.38
N GLN A 202 -22.65 1.23 -7.44
CA GLN A 202 -22.02 -0.10 -7.26
C GLN A 202 -22.24 -1.06 -8.43
N GLN A 203 -23.24 -0.84 -9.28
CA GLN A 203 -23.58 -1.71 -10.42
C GLN A 203 -23.49 -1.00 -11.78
N ASN A 204 -22.84 0.17 -11.82
CA ASN A 204 -22.83 0.99 -13.03
C ASN A 204 -21.65 0.64 -13.94
N ARG A 205 -21.95 0.15 -15.15
CA ARG A 205 -20.94 -0.23 -16.16
C ARG A 205 -20.05 0.93 -16.59
N ILE A 206 -20.56 2.17 -16.56
CA ILE A 206 -19.78 3.37 -16.91
C ILE A 206 -18.69 3.55 -15.85
N LEU A 207 -19.05 3.44 -14.59
CA LEU A 207 -18.12 3.59 -13.47
C LEU A 207 -17.03 2.50 -13.48
N GLU A 208 -17.41 1.25 -13.75
CA GLU A 208 -16.46 0.14 -13.91
C GLU A 208 -15.47 0.38 -15.06
N THR A 209 -15.93 0.95 -16.17
CA THR A 209 -15.04 1.31 -17.28
C THR A 209 -14.07 2.42 -16.86
N ILE A 210 -14.59 3.49 -16.21
CA ILE A 210 -13.77 4.60 -15.72
C ILE A 210 -12.71 4.09 -14.74
N LYS A 211 -13.09 3.24 -13.78
CA LYS A 211 -12.20 2.58 -12.82
C LYS A 211 -11.09 1.81 -13.52
N THR A 212 -11.47 0.90 -14.43
CA THR A 212 -10.51 0.05 -15.15
C THR A 212 -9.50 0.87 -15.95
N GLN A 213 -9.96 1.89 -16.67
CA GLN A 213 -9.07 2.75 -17.44
C GLN A 213 -8.20 3.65 -16.55
N SER A 214 -8.76 4.12 -15.45
CA SER A 214 -8.01 4.93 -14.46
C SER A 214 -6.88 4.11 -13.81
N VAL A 215 -7.15 2.88 -13.40
CA VAL A 215 -6.15 1.96 -12.84
C VAL A 215 -5.02 1.72 -13.84
N LYS A 216 -5.35 1.34 -15.08
CA LYS A 216 -4.34 1.12 -16.13
C LYS A 216 -3.50 2.36 -16.38
N LYS A 217 -4.14 3.53 -16.42
CA LYS A 217 -3.42 4.79 -16.63
C LYS A 217 -2.47 5.11 -15.49
N LEU A 218 -2.92 4.97 -14.23
CA LEU A 218 -2.09 5.20 -13.05
C LEU A 218 -0.89 4.24 -13.02
N LEU A 219 -1.11 2.93 -13.20
CA LEU A 219 -0.03 1.94 -13.22
C LEU A 219 0.97 2.22 -14.36
N SER A 220 0.48 2.61 -15.55
CA SER A 220 1.36 3.00 -16.66
C SER A 220 2.23 4.22 -16.31
N GLU A 221 1.70 5.24 -15.63
CA GLU A 221 2.48 6.42 -15.23
C GLU A 221 3.49 6.07 -14.12
N PHE A 222 3.14 5.21 -13.16
CA PHE A 222 4.07 4.74 -12.13
C PHE A 222 5.21 3.93 -12.75
N LYS A 223 4.89 3.05 -13.71
CA LYS A 223 5.91 2.30 -14.43
C LYS A 223 6.86 3.22 -15.21
N LYS A 224 6.34 4.23 -15.91
CA LYS A 224 7.16 5.21 -16.63
C LYS A 224 8.12 5.94 -15.69
N LEU A 225 7.64 6.38 -14.52
CA LEU A 225 8.48 7.03 -13.52
C LEU A 225 9.61 6.11 -13.06
N GLY A 226 9.31 4.82 -12.81
CA GLY A 226 10.30 3.81 -12.44
C GLY A 226 11.32 3.51 -13.55
N ASP A 227 10.85 3.40 -14.80
CA ASP A 227 11.71 3.15 -15.97
C ASP A 227 12.63 4.36 -16.25
N GLU A 228 12.16 5.58 -16.01
CA GLU A 228 12.96 6.81 -16.10
C GLU A 228 14.00 6.87 -15.00
N ALA A 229 13.61 6.64 -13.75
CA ALA A 229 14.52 6.59 -12.62
C ALA A 229 15.65 5.58 -12.84
N LYS A 230 15.33 4.38 -13.32
CA LYS A 230 16.33 3.35 -13.65
C LYS A 230 17.35 3.83 -14.68
N LYS A 231 16.94 4.57 -15.69
CA LYS A 231 17.86 5.18 -16.68
C LYS A 231 18.75 6.24 -16.05
N LEU A 232 18.21 7.02 -15.12
CA LEU A 232 18.95 8.06 -14.40
C LEU A 232 19.96 7.47 -13.42
N GLU A 233 19.64 6.39 -12.73
CA GLU A 233 20.57 5.66 -11.84
C GLU A 233 21.78 5.10 -12.58
N ALA A 234 21.66 4.82 -13.87
CA ALA A 234 22.76 4.35 -14.71
C ALA A 234 23.67 5.48 -15.22
N LYS A 235 23.30 6.76 -15.06
CA LYS A 235 24.08 7.91 -15.50
C LYS A 235 25.14 8.30 -14.46
N THR A 236 26.28 8.76 -14.95
CA THR A 236 27.35 9.31 -14.09
C THR A 236 27.09 10.76 -13.67
N GLU A 237 26.41 11.53 -14.52
CA GLU A 237 26.06 12.93 -14.25
C GLU A 237 24.60 13.12 -14.58
N ILE A 238 23.85 13.75 -13.68
CA ILE A 238 22.41 14.05 -13.80
C ILE A 238 22.17 15.53 -13.51
N SER A 239 21.27 16.16 -14.26
CA SER A 239 20.82 17.54 -14.06
C SER A 239 19.95 17.66 -12.80
N ASP A 240 19.64 18.89 -12.38
CA ASP A 240 18.81 19.10 -11.19
C ASP A 240 17.36 18.63 -11.41
N ASP A 241 16.80 18.76 -12.62
CA ASP A 241 15.48 18.22 -12.97
C ASP A 241 15.48 16.68 -12.93
N GLU A 242 16.57 16.06 -13.38
CA GLU A 242 16.76 14.61 -13.32
C GLU A 242 16.90 14.10 -11.89
N LYS A 243 17.56 14.86 -11.01
CA LYS A 243 17.62 14.58 -9.57
C LYS A 243 16.23 14.63 -8.96
N GLU A 244 15.43 15.67 -9.27
CA GLU A 244 14.04 15.77 -8.79
C GLU A 244 13.21 14.56 -9.23
N THR A 245 13.41 14.07 -10.44
CA THR A 245 12.72 12.87 -10.95
C THR A 245 13.13 11.61 -10.17
N LEU A 246 14.41 11.45 -9.89
CA LEU A 246 14.94 10.33 -9.13
C LEU A 246 14.45 10.38 -7.67
N GLU A 247 14.45 11.56 -7.04
CA GLU A 247 13.90 11.77 -5.70
C GLU A 247 12.40 11.43 -5.65
N LYS A 248 11.62 11.85 -6.64
CA LYS A 248 10.20 11.48 -6.75
C LYS A 248 10.00 9.97 -6.77
N TRP A 249 10.83 9.25 -7.54
CA TRP A 249 10.77 7.81 -7.57
C TRP A 249 11.10 7.18 -6.22
N HIS A 250 12.15 7.66 -5.55
CA HIS A 250 12.53 7.17 -4.23
C HIS A 250 11.44 7.43 -3.18
N ASP A 251 10.86 8.65 -3.17
CA ASP A 251 9.73 9.01 -2.31
C ASP A 251 8.51 8.12 -2.60
N PHE A 252 8.25 7.83 -3.87
CA PHE A 252 7.16 6.97 -4.30
C PHE A 252 7.33 5.53 -3.79
N VAL A 253 8.49 4.93 -4.01
CA VAL A 253 8.78 3.57 -3.54
C VAL A 253 8.69 3.50 -2.01
N LYS A 254 9.31 4.45 -1.31
CA LYS A 254 9.30 4.48 0.15
C LYS A 254 7.89 4.59 0.74
N SER A 255 7.02 5.37 0.11
CA SER A 255 5.68 5.66 0.64
C SER A 255 4.61 4.68 0.17
N TYR A 256 4.72 4.15 -1.06
CA TYR A 256 3.61 3.46 -1.73
C TYR A 256 3.90 2.04 -2.21
N ASN A 257 5.14 1.56 -2.05
CA ASN A 257 5.49 0.19 -2.42
C ASN A 257 4.64 -0.85 -1.69
N ARG A 258 4.48 -0.69 -0.37
CA ARG A 258 3.69 -1.61 0.46
C ARG A 258 2.21 -1.67 0.05
N PRO A 259 1.43 -0.56 -0.07
CA PRO A 259 0.05 -0.66 -0.52
C PRO A 259 -0.06 -1.20 -1.95
N LEU A 260 0.87 -0.90 -2.86
CA LEU A 260 0.86 -1.46 -4.21
C LEU A 260 1.01 -2.99 -4.21
N LYS A 261 1.81 -3.56 -3.33
CA LYS A 261 1.96 -5.02 -3.18
C LYS A 261 0.63 -5.72 -2.87
N GLU A 262 -0.31 -5.07 -2.18
CA GLU A 262 -1.65 -5.61 -1.93
C GLU A 262 -2.40 -5.94 -3.24
N GLY A 263 -2.08 -5.23 -4.31
CA GLY A 263 -2.66 -5.46 -5.63
C GLY A 263 -2.25 -6.80 -6.25
N LEU A 264 -1.11 -7.38 -5.88
CA LEU A 264 -0.72 -8.72 -6.34
C LEU A 264 -1.72 -9.81 -5.91
N TYR A 265 -2.36 -9.60 -4.76
CA TYR A 265 -3.36 -10.52 -4.20
C TYR A 265 -4.78 -10.16 -4.63
N SER A 266 -5.12 -8.87 -4.71
CA SER A 266 -6.50 -8.41 -4.86
C SER A 266 -6.90 -8.07 -6.30
N ASP A 267 -5.95 -7.81 -7.20
CA ASP A 267 -6.20 -7.39 -8.60
C ASP A 267 -5.53 -8.34 -9.61
N PHE A 268 -6.18 -9.46 -9.86
CA PHE A 268 -5.68 -10.47 -10.79
C PHE A 268 -5.50 -9.97 -12.23
N ALA A 269 -6.26 -8.94 -12.62
CA ALA A 269 -6.19 -8.38 -13.99
C ALA A 269 -4.94 -7.53 -14.22
N ASN A 270 -4.43 -6.87 -13.18
CA ASN A 270 -3.32 -5.94 -13.29
C ASN A 270 -2.08 -6.37 -12.46
N ARG A 271 -2.08 -7.57 -11.85
CA ARG A 271 -0.99 -8.00 -10.97
C ARG A 271 0.37 -8.05 -11.65
N ASP A 272 0.43 -8.36 -12.95
CA ASP A 272 1.69 -8.43 -13.68
C ASP A 272 2.26 -7.02 -13.94
N GLU A 273 1.41 -6.03 -14.21
CA GLU A 273 1.80 -4.62 -14.28
C GLU A 273 2.27 -4.09 -12.92
N ILE A 274 1.59 -4.48 -11.84
CA ILE A 274 2.00 -4.14 -10.47
C ILE A 274 3.36 -4.74 -10.15
N ALA A 275 3.62 -5.98 -10.54
CA ALA A 275 4.90 -6.67 -10.34
C ALA A 275 6.08 -5.96 -11.03
N GLU A 276 5.84 -5.23 -12.14
CA GLU A 276 6.85 -4.41 -12.81
C GLU A 276 7.17 -3.12 -12.03
N ILE A 277 6.25 -2.64 -11.18
CA ILE A 277 6.37 -1.36 -10.46
C ILE A 277 6.99 -1.54 -9.09
N ILE A 278 6.60 -2.57 -8.34
CA ILE A 278 7.05 -2.79 -6.95
C ILE A 278 8.55 -3.07 -6.88
N ARG A 279 9.13 -2.75 -5.72
CA ARG A 279 10.57 -2.84 -5.48
C ARG A 279 10.87 -3.60 -4.19
N PHE A 280 12.06 -4.19 -4.15
CA PHE A 280 12.55 -4.99 -3.05
C PHE A 280 13.98 -4.60 -2.70
N LYS A 281 14.38 -4.85 -1.47
CA LYS A 281 15.79 -4.92 -1.10
C LYS A 281 16.36 -6.28 -1.52
N SER A 282 17.68 -6.39 -1.60
CA SER A 282 18.34 -7.58 -2.09
C SER A 282 19.69 -7.81 -1.40
N THR A 283 20.15 -9.03 -1.38
CA THR A 283 21.52 -9.35 -0.94
C THR A 283 22.58 -8.79 -1.88
N ALA A 284 22.25 -8.46 -3.13
CA ALA A 284 23.14 -7.80 -4.07
C ALA A 284 23.38 -6.32 -3.75
N ASP A 285 22.57 -5.71 -2.88
CA ASP A 285 22.63 -4.29 -2.52
C ASP A 285 23.40 -4.04 -1.22
N GLU A 286 24.10 -5.03 -0.67
CA GLU A 286 24.87 -4.87 0.58
C GLU A 286 25.87 -3.70 0.45
N GLY A 287 25.75 -2.71 1.34
CA GLY A 287 26.59 -1.52 1.36
C GLY A 287 26.23 -0.39 0.39
N SER A 288 25.15 -0.50 -0.36
CA SER A 288 24.78 0.45 -1.43
C SER A 288 23.88 1.61 -0.98
N GLY A 289 23.52 1.71 0.29
CA GLY A 289 22.71 2.81 0.85
C GLY A 289 21.20 2.55 0.88
N GLU A 290 20.47 3.44 1.58
CA GLU A 290 19.04 3.28 1.88
C GLU A 290 18.13 3.26 0.65
N ASN A 291 18.49 3.99 -0.40
CA ASN A 291 17.65 4.21 -1.57
C ASN A 291 17.93 3.23 -2.71
N LYS A 292 18.57 2.10 -2.43
CA LYS A 292 18.79 1.09 -3.45
C LYS A 292 17.74 -0.01 -3.37
N TRP A 293 17.02 -0.18 -4.45
CA TRP A 293 16.00 -1.21 -4.62
C TRP A 293 16.21 -1.97 -5.93
N THR A 294 15.66 -3.16 -5.99
CA THR A 294 15.63 -3.98 -7.20
C THR A 294 14.20 -4.37 -7.57
N SER A 295 13.95 -4.57 -8.86
CA SER A 295 12.70 -5.15 -9.37
C SER A 295 12.88 -6.64 -9.63
N PHE A 296 11.79 -7.36 -9.84
CA PHE A 296 11.86 -8.74 -10.34
C PHE A 296 12.60 -8.82 -11.68
N ALA A 297 12.38 -7.84 -12.57
CA ALA A 297 13.05 -7.79 -13.87
C ALA A 297 14.57 -7.66 -13.73
N ASP A 298 15.04 -6.79 -12.81
CA ASP A 298 16.47 -6.60 -12.56
C ASP A 298 17.11 -7.84 -11.92
N TYR A 299 16.40 -8.47 -11.00
CA TYR A 299 16.81 -9.74 -10.40
C TYR A 299 17.02 -10.80 -11.47
N VAL A 300 16.02 -11.00 -12.35
CA VAL A 300 16.12 -12.00 -13.44
C VAL A 300 17.29 -11.72 -14.38
N GLN A 301 17.63 -10.45 -14.66
CA GLN A 301 18.80 -10.11 -15.48
C GLN A 301 20.12 -10.50 -14.81
N ARG A 302 20.18 -10.57 -13.47
CA ARG A 302 21.38 -10.94 -12.70
C ARG A 302 21.44 -12.43 -12.32
N MET A 303 20.37 -13.19 -12.59
CA MET A 303 20.32 -14.62 -12.28
C MET A 303 21.49 -15.38 -12.91
N LYS A 304 22.00 -16.36 -12.18
CA LYS A 304 23.02 -17.27 -12.70
C LYS A 304 22.41 -18.26 -13.71
N PRO A 305 23.19 -18.81 -14.66
CA PRO A 305 22.66 -19.73 -15.68
C PRO A 305 22.04 -21.02 -15.13
N ASP A 306 22.47 -21.46 -13.97
CA ASP A 306 21.97 -22.65 -13.26
C ASP A 306 20.83 -22.38 -12.27
N GLN A 307 20.49 -21.11 -12.07
CA GLN A 307 19.42 -20.67 -11.19
C GLN A 307 18.07 -20.75 -11.92
N LYS A 308 17.07 -21.41 -11.30
CA LYS A 308 15.75 -21.64 -11.91
C LYS A 308 14.63 -20.81 -11.28
N SER A 309 14.84 -20.32 -10.06
CA SER A 309 13.83 -19.65 -9.26
C SER A 309 14.31 -18.30 -8.76
N ILE A 310 13.38 -17.40 -8.49
CA ILE A 310 13.63 -16.16 -7.76
C ILE A 310 13.55 -16.48 -6.28
N TYR A 311 14.66 -16.32 -5.56
CA TYR A 311 14.70 -16.58 -4.12
C TYR A 311 14.37 -15.34 -3.32
N TYR A 312 13.64 -15.51 -2.24
CA TYR A 312 13.34 -14.44 -1.30
C TYR A 312 13.33 -14.93 0.14
N ILE A 313 13.61 -14.02 1.06
CA ILE A 313 13.43 -14.19 2.50
C ILE A 313 12.49 -13.10 3.00
N SER A 314 11.51 -13.46 3.83
CA SER A 314 10.52 -12.56 4.38
C SER A 314 10.57 -12.53 5.91
N GLY A 315 10.22 -11.38 6.49
CA GLY A 315 10.20 -11.19 7.93
C GLY A 315 9.94 -9.73 8.32
N SER A 316 10.04 -9.40 9.60
CA SER A 316 9.66 -8.09 10.12
C SER A 316 10.77 -7.02 10.13
N ASP A 317 12.02 -7.42 9.89
CA ASP A 317 13.16 -6.51 10.01
C ASP A 317 14.26 -6.85 8.99
N GLU A 318 14.61 -5.86 8.16
CA GLU A 318 15.60 -6.01 7.09
C GLU A 318 16.98 -6.46 7.62
N LYS A 319 17.44 -5.89 8.74
CA LYS A 319 18.77 -6.18 9.29
C LYS A 319 18.86 -7.63 9.74
N ASN A 320 17.82 -8.14 10.40
CA ASN A 320 17.75 -9.53 10.84
C ASN A 320 17.72 -10.48 9.65
N LEU A 321 16.93 -10.14 8.60
CA LEU A 321 16.87 -10.93 7.37
C LEU A 321 18.22 -11.03 6.68
N ARG A 322 18.98 -9.93 6.58
CA ARG A 322 20.32 -9.91 5.96
C ARG A 322 21.36 -10.77 6.72
N SER A 323 21.19 -10.91 8.02
CA SER A 323 22.07 -11.74 8.88
C SER A 323 21.57 -13.17 9.06
N SER A 324 20.50 -13.57 8.39
CA SER A 324 19.92 -14.89 8.53
C SER A 324 20.85 -16.01 8.07
N PRO A 325 21.03 -17.08 8.87
CA PRO A 325 21.75 -18.29 8.47
C PRO A 325 21.20 -18.95 7.19
N LEU A 326 19.93 -18.76 6.90
CA LEU A 326 19.28 -19.29 5.70
C LEU A 326 19.90 -18.79 4.40
N LEU A 327 20.65 -17.68 4.44
CA LEU A 327 21.31 -17.08 3.28
C LEU A 327 22.71 -17.65 3.00
N GLU A 328 23.32 -18.42 3.91
CA GLU A 328 24.72 -18.84 3.81
C GLU A 328 25.04 -19.58 2.49
N ALA A 329 24.25 -20.60 2.15
CA ALA A 329 24.51 -21.36 0.90
C ALA A 329 24.21 -20.55 -0.36
N TYR A 330 23.22 -19.69 -0.32
CA TYR A 330 22.88 -18.81 -1.44
C TYR A 330 24.02 -17.81 -1.69
N LYS A 331 24.52 -17.17 -0.64
CA LYS A 331 25.70 -16.28 -0.69
C LYS A 331 26.93 -17.01 -1.22
N LYS A 332 27.21 -18.23 -0.74
CA LYS A 332 28.35 -19.05 -1.18
C LYS A 332 28.27 -19.41 -2.67
N LYS A 333 27.05 -19.62 -3.19
CA LYS A 333 26.84 -19.87 -4.64
C LYS A 333 26.78 -18.59 -5.47
N GLY A 334 26.70 -17.41 -4.82
CA GLY A 334 26.51 -16.14 -5.46
C GLY A 334 25.10 -15.98 -6.05
N PHE A 335 24.12 -16.68 -5.47
CA PHE A 335 22.70 -16.47 -5.78
C PHE A 335 22.18 -15.27 -5.00
N GLU A 336 21.55 -14.38 -5.70
CA GLU A 336 20.85 -13.23 -5.09
C GLU A 336 19.58 -13.71 -4.38
N VAL A 337 19.27 -13.09 -3.23
CA VAL A 337 18.02 -13.34 -2.49
C VAL A 337 17.36 -11.98 -2.22
N LEU A 338 16.08 -11.85 -2.58
CA LEU A 338 15.28 -10.67 -2.27
C LEU A 338 14.98 -10.61 -0.77
N ILE A 339 15.12 -9.43 -0.19
CA ILE A 339 14.83 -9.16 1.23
C ILE A 339 13.47 -8.47 1.29
N MET A 340 12.50 -9.14 1.86
CA MET A 340 11.10 -8.72 1.92
C MET A 340 10.70 -8.46 3.38
N ALA A 341 10.71 -7.19 3.77
CA ALA A 341 10.48 -6.77 5.16
C ALA A 341 9.10 -6.13 5.39
N ASP A 342 8.24 -6.07 4.37
CA ASP A 342 6.87 -5.59 4.56
C ASP A 342 6.00 -6.71 5.18
N ASP A 343 5.15 -6.35 6.12
CA ASP A 343 4.28 -7.27 6.88
C ASP A 343 3.35 -8.12 6.01
N ILE A 344 3.03 -7.65 4.79
CA ILE A 344 2.15 -8.33 3.84
C ILE A 344 2.88 -9.27 2.88
N ASP A 345 4.21 -9.22 2.83
CA ASP A 345 4.97 -10.00 1.84
C ASP A 345 4.72 -11.51 1.96
N ASP A 346 4.57 -12.02 3.18
CA ASP A 346 4.26 -13.43 3.45
C ASP A 346 2.88 -13.89 2.93
N ILE A 347 2.00 -12.94 2.63
CA ILE A 347 0.66 -13.21 2.08
C ILE A 347 0.66 -13.04 0.57
N VAL A 348 1.15 -11.90 0.10
CA VAL A 348 0.98 -11.49 -1.30
C VAL A 348 1.95 -12.18 -2.23
N ILE A 349 3.18 -12.45 -1.79
CA ILE A 349 4.21 -13.08 -2.64
C ILE A 349 3.90 -14.56 -2.93
N PRO A 350 3.55 -15.40 -1.93
CA PRO A 350 3.10 -16.77 -2.22
C PRO A 350 1.84 -16.83 -3.09
N ALA A 351 0.90 -15.88 -2.92
CA ALA A 351 -0.32 -15.80 -3.72
C ALA A 351 -0.04 -15.41 -5.18
N TYR A 352 0.96 -14.56 -5.42
CA TYR A 352 1.46 -14.24 -6.76
C TYR A 352 2.22 -15.42 -7.37
N GLY A 353 3.11 -16.05 -6.61
CA GLY A 353 3.75 -17.35 -6.82
C GLY A 353 4.77 -17.40 -7.96
N LYS A 354 4.62 -16.62 -9.03
CA LYS A 354 5.45 -16.70 -10.23
C LYS A 354 5.56 -15.35 -10.92
N TYR A 355 6.78 -14.96 -11.27
CA TYR A 355 7.06 -13.82 -12.13
C TYR A 355 7.57 -14.30 -13.49
N LYS A 356 6.79 -14.09 -14.55
CA LYS A 356 7.03 -14.63 -15.90
C LYS A 356 7.22 -16.16 -15.84
N ASP A 357 8.39 -16.66 -16.20
CA ASP A 357 8.71 -18.08 -16.20
C ASP A 357 9.36 -18.60 -14.91
N PHE A 358 9.61 -17.71 -13.94
CA PHE A 358 10.35 -18.03 -12.73
C PHE A 358 9.44 -18.12 -11.52
N GLU A 359 9.53 -19.24 -10.79
CA GLU A 359 8.84 -19.40 -9.50
C GLU A 359 9.48 -18.54 -8.43
N LEU A 360 8.66 -18.04 -7.51
CA LEU A 360 9.09 -17.31 -6.31
C LEU A 360 9.24 -18.32 -5.17
N LYS A 361 10.48 -18.55 -4.70
CA LYS A 361 10.76 -19.52 -3.64
C LYS A 361 11.27 -18.86 -2.38
N SER A 362 10.57 -19.07 -1.27
CA SER A 362 11.02 -18.63 0.03
C SER A 362 12.15 -19.52 0.54
N VAL A 363 13.29 -18.91 0.90
CA VAL A 363 14.42 -19.65 1.51
C VAL A 363 14.11 -20.16 2.91
N SER A 364 13.02 -19.68 3.54
CA SER A 364 12.54 -20.15 4.85
C SER A 364 11.68 -21.42 4.77
N ARG A 365 11.49 -21.99 3.58
CA ARG A 365 10.73 -23.21 3.37
C ARG A 365 11.64 -24.44 3.28
N ALA A 366 11.15 -25.56 3.78
CA ALA A 366 11.79 -26.87 3.56
C ALA A 366 11.87 -27.18 2.05
N GLY A 367 12.97 -27.79 1.62
CA GLY A 367 13.17 -28.16 0.20
C GLY A 367 13.57 -27.00 -0.73
N SER A 368 13.55 -25.75 -0.27
CA SER A 368 13.98 -24.60 -1.11
C SER A 368 15.47 -24.68 -1.53
N ASP A 369 16.26 -25.51 -0.88
CA ASP A 369 17.67 -25.76 -1.10
C ASP A 369 17.97 -26.88 -2.11
N GLU A 370 16.98 -27.57 -2.65
CA GLU A 370 17.19 -28.64 -3.64
C GLU A 370 17.95 -28.18 -4.90
N GLU A 371 17.71 -26.94 -5.31
CA GLU A 371 18.38 -26.33 -6.46
C GLU A 371 19.82 -25.90 -6.15
N LEU A 372 20.24 -25.95 -4.88
CA LEU A 372 21.62 -25.61 -4.49
C LEU A 372 22.63 -26.67 -4.90
N GLY A 373 22.17 -27.82 -5.47
CA GLY A 373 23.05 -28.81 -6.17
C GLY A 373 24.08 -29.45 -5.26
N VAL A 374 23.64 -30.08 -4.19
CA VAL A 374 24.49 -30.92 -3.34
C VAL A 374 24.68 -32.26 -4.03
N ASP A 375 25.91 -32.81 -4.00
CA ASP A 375 26.15 -34.15 -4.47
C ASP A 375 25.32 -35.16 -3.70
N LYS A 376 24.42 -35.85 -4.40
CA LYS A 376 23.45 -36.75 -3.80
C LYS A 376 24.06 -37.94 -3.05
N GLU A 377 25.24 -38.40 -3.48
CA GLU A 377 25.92 -39.53 -2.81
C GLU A 377 26.61 -39.05 -1.53
N GLU A 378 27.30 -37.90 -1.60
CA GLU A 378 27.94 -37.30 -0.42
C GLU A 378 26.89 -36.89 0.63
N ALA A 379 25.78 -36.30 0.19
CA ALA A 379 24.67 -35.95 1.06
C ALA A 379 24.08 -37.16 1.80
N LYS A 380 23.85 -38.28 1.09
CA LYS A 380 23.33 -39.51 1.73
C LYS A 380 24.31 -40.07 2.78
N LYS A 381 25.62 -40.10 2.48
CA LYS A 381 26.59 -40.58 3.45
C LYS A 381 26.64 -39.73 4.70
N LYS A 382 26.57 -38.38 4.56
CA LYS A 382 26.52 -37.47 5.68
C LYS A 382 25.21 -37.62 6.48
N GLU A 383 24.10 -37.82 5.82
CA GLU A 383 22.78 -38.01 6.45
C GLU A 383 22.75 -39.32 7.27
N GLU A 384 23.31 -40.44 6.72
CA GLU A 384 23.42 -41.70 7.46
C GLU A 384 24.34 -41.59 8.67
N ALA A 385 25.45 -40.88 8.56
CA ALA A 385 26.36 -40.64 9.68
C ALA A 385 25.75 -39.76 10.77
N PHE A 386 24.89 -38.81 10.39
CA PHE A 386 24.24 -37.87 11.30
C PHE A 386 23.04 -38.47 12.04
N LYS A 387 22.40 -39.54 11.56
CA LYS A 387 21.22 -40.16 12.17
C LYS A 387 21.28 -40.36 13.69
N PRO A 388 22.37 -40.88 14.29
CA PRO A 388 22.40 -41.05 15.75
C PRO A 388 22.30 -39.74 16.53
N VAL A 389 22.93 -38.66 16.00
CA VAL A 389 22.86 -37.32 16.62
C VAL A 389 21.48 -36.71 16.39
N GLN A 390 20.92 -36.85 15.20
CA GLN A 390 19.58 -36.43 14.85
C GLN A 390 18.53 -37.00 15.82
N GLU A 391 18.57 -38.30 16.11
CA GLU A 391 17.65 -38.97 17.03
C GLU A 391 17.77 -38.45 18.46
N LYS A 392 19.02 -38.21 18.94
CA LYS A 392 19.25 -37.61 20.27
C LYS A 392 18.61 -36.23 20.38
N ILE A 393 18.83 -35.35 19.39
CA ILE A 393 18.26 -34.00 19.35
C ILE A 393 16.74 -34.05 19.24
N LYS A 394 16.21 -34.91 18.34
CA LYS A 394 14.76 -35.06 18.13
C LYS A 394 14.06 -35.54 19.42
N LYS A 395 14.65 -36.46 20.15
CA LYS A 395 14.12 -36.94 21.44
C LYS A 395 14.14 -35.82 22.51
N ALA A 396 15.23 -35.04 22.56
CA ALA A 396 15.35 -33.92 23.51
C ALA A 396 14.36 -32.79 23.24
N LEU A 397 13.97 -32.56 21.96
CA LEU A 397 13.05 -31.51 21.53
C LEU A 397 11.64 -32.03 21.26
N GLU A 398 11.26 -33.19 21.80
CA GLU A 398 9.95 -33.79 21.56
C GLU A 398 8.81 -32.81 21.86
N GLY A 399 7.91 -32.65 20.89
CA GLY A 399 6.77 -31.71 20.97
C GLY A 399 7.09 -30.24 20.63
N ARG A 400 8.37 -29.86 20.55
CA ARG A 400 8.79 -28.47 20.19
C ARG A 400 9.05 -28.28 18.70
N VAL A 401 9.48 -29.32 17.99
CA VAL A 401 9.78 -29.30 16.56
C VAL A 401 8.95 -30.32 15.83
N LYS A 402 8.73 -30.12 14.52
CA LYS A 402 8.11 -31.09 13.61
C LYS A 402 9.10 -32.18 13.24
N ASP A 403 10.33 -31.79 12.94
CA ASP A 403 11.42 -32.70 12.63
C ASP A 403 12.78 -32.03 12.92
N VAL A 404 13.84 -32.85 12.94
CA VAL A 404 15.23 -32.42 12.96
C VAL A 404 15.91 -33.03 11.75
N VAL A 405 16.57 -32.21 10.93
CA VAL A 405 17.19 -32.66 9.68
C VAL A 405 18.59 -32.12 9.52
N LEU A 406 19.42 -32.83 8.72
CA LEU A 406 20.72 -32.34 8.34
C LEU A 406 20.56 -31.16 7.36
N SER A 407 21.20 -30.03 7.68
CA SER A 407 21.15 -28.85 6.82
C SER A 407 22.06 -29.03 5.61
N LYS A 408 21.57 -28.60 4.45
CA LYS A 408 22.35 -28.49 3.21
C LYS A 408 22.73 -27.04 2.92
N ARG A 409 22.23 -26.09 3.72
CA ARG A 409 22.42 -24.66 3.51
C ARG A 409 23.36 -23.99 4.52
N LEU A 410 23.57 -24.60 5.67
CA LEU A 410 24.44 -24.05 6.69
C LEU A 410 25.90 -24.37 6.43
N SER A 411 26.78 -23.39 6.63
CA SER A 411 28.25 -23.55 6.59
C SER A 411 28.91 -23.07 7.87
N ASP A 412 28.49 -21.94 8.41
CA ASP A 412 29.09 -21.30 9.58
C ASP A 412 28.19 -21.39 10.83
N SER A 413 26.89 -21.28 10.64
CA SER A 413 25.92 -21.37 11.76
C SER A 413 25.65 -22.83 12.14
N PRO A 414 25.38 -23.11 13.45
CA PRO A 414 25.11 -24.47 13.94
C PRO A 414 23.71 -24.98 13.60
N SER A 415 22.74 -24.09 13.51
CA SER A 415 21.33 -24.44 13.30
C SER A 415 20.56 -23.30 12.64
N CYS A 416 19.47 -23.66 11.99
CA CYS A 416 18.41 -22.73 11.57
C CYS A 416 17.06 -23.46 11.61
N ILE A 417 15.97 -22.70 11.48
CA ILE A 417 14.62 -23.27 11.36
C ILE A 417 14.02 -22.95 10.01
N VAL A 418 13.28 -23.91 9.50
CA VAL A 418 12.44 -23.78 8.33
C VAL A 418 11.04 -24.28 8.64
N VAL A 419 10.06 -23.89 7.84
CA VAL A 419 8.69 -24.39 7.94
C VAL A 419 8.40 -25.32 6.74
N ASP A 420 7.49 -26.25 6.93
CA ASP A 420 7.03 -27.11 5.84
C ASP A 420 6.38 -26.27 4.74
N GLU A 421 6.40 -26.79 3.51
CA GLU A 421 5.89 -26.08 2.32
C GLU A 421 4.41 -25.65 2.49
N ASN A 422 3.61 -26.49 3.13
CA ASN A 422 2.16 -26.27 3.30
C ASN A 422 1.78 -25.62 4.64
N ASP A 423 2.72 -25.44 5.57
CA ASP A 423 2.44 -24.81 6.85
C ASP A 423 2.46 -23.27 6.71
N PRO A 424 1.70 -22.52 7.53
CA PRO A 424 1.85 -21.06 7.59
C PRO A 424 3.30 -20.66 7.93
N SER A 425 3.75 -19.50 7.48
CA SER A 425 5.03 -18.94 7.93
C SER A 425 4.95 -18.57 9.41
N LEU A 426 6.11 -18.49 10.09
CA LEU A 426 6.16 -18.03 11.48
C LEU A 426 5.62 -16.59 11.65
N GLN A 427 5.76 -15.76 10.62
CA GLN A 427 5.19 -14.41 10.63
C GLN A 427 3.67 -14.43 10.49
N MET A 428 3.13 -15.29 9.61
CA MET A 428 1.69 -15.51 9.49
C MET A 428 1.09 -16.02 10.80
N GLU A 429 1.77 -16.95 11.47
CA GLU A 429 1.33 -17.45 12.78
C GLU A 429 1.25 -16.33 13.82
N ARG A 430 2.26 -15.44 13.88
CA ARG A 430 2.25 -14.27 14.77
C ARG A 430 1.09 -13.33 14.46
N MET A 431 0.86 -13.07 13.18
CA MET A 431 -0.26 -12.24 12.74
C MET A 431 -1.61 -12.83 13.16
N MET A 432 -1.80 -14.13 13.00
CA MET A 432 -3.01 -14.84 13.44
C MET A 432 -3.19 -14.78 14.95
N LYS A 433 -2.11 -14.95 15.73
CA LYS A 433 -2.12 -14.80 17.20
C LYS A 433 -2.49 -13.36 17.62
N ALA A 434 -1.94 -12.34 16.95
CA ALA A 434 -2.24 -10.94 17.21
C ALA A 434 -3.71 -10.58 16.91
N MET A 435 -4.33 -11.26 15.94
CA MET A 435 -5.76 -11.12 15.61
C MET A 435 -6.69 -11.92 16.56
N GLY A 436 -6.14 -12.60 17.58
CA GLY A 436 -6.93 -13.45 18.47
C GLY A 436 -7.43 -14.75 17.84
N GLN A 437 -6.94 -15.08 16.67
CA GLN A 437 -7.27 -16.32 15.97
C GLN A 437 -6.22 -17.37 16.32
N GLY A 438 -6.42 -18.07 17.46
CA GLY A 438 -5.63 -19.22 17.76
C GLY A 438 -5.12 -19.30 19.20
N GLY A 439 -5.38 -20.41 19.85
CA GLY A 439 -5.02 -20.75 21.23
C GLY A 439 -3.89 -21.78 21.36
N GLY A 440 -2.96 -21.87 20.39
CA GLY A 440 -1.84 -22.84 20.46
C GLY A 440 -0.72 -22.53 19.47
N ASP A 441 0.39 -23.29 19.55
CA ASP A 441 1.43 -23.27 18.53
C ASP A 441 0.94 -24.04 17.32
N PHE A 442 0.53 -23.33 16.27
CA PHE A 442 0.00 -23.94 15.04
C PHE A 442 1.11 -24.51 14.16
N VAL A 443 2.29 -23.90 14.21
CA VAL A 443 3.42 -24.26 13.36
C VAL A 443 4.55 -24.78 14.23
N LYS A 444 4.88 -26.08 14.08
CA LYS A 444 6.11 -26.62 14.64
C LYS A 444 7.19 -26.50 13.56
N PRO A 445 8.28 -25.77 13.83
CA PRO A 445 9.36 -25.62 12.84
C PRO A 445 10.11 -26.96 12.65
N ILE A 446 10.75 -27.08 11.50
CA ILE A 446 11.78 -28.09 11.26
C ILE A 446 13.11 -27.45 11.63
N LEU A 447 13.88 -28.11 12.50
CA LEU A 447 15.21 -27.68 12.91
C LEU A 447 16.24 -28.28 11.96
N GLU A 448 16.93 -27.43 11.20
CA GLU A 448 18.08 -27.84 10.37
C GLU A 448 19.38 -27.69 11.16
N ILE A 449 20.22 -28.70 11.12
CA ILE A 449 21.46 -28.79 11.90
C ILE A 449 22.67 -28.88 10.96
N ASN A 450 23.70 -28.10 11.26
CA ASN A 450 25.01 -28.20 10.62
C ASN A 450 25.87 -29.26 11.36
N ALA A 451 25.98 -30.47 10.81
CA ALA A 451 26.77 -31.55 11.41
C ALA A 451 28.26 -31.22 11.51
N ASP A 452 28.77 -30.33 10.67
CA ASP A 452 30.20 -29.96 10.69
C ASP A 452 30.54 -28.91 11.76
N HIS A 453 29.52 -28.30 12.40
CA HIS A 453 29.72 -27.28 13.45
C HIS A 453 30.28 -27.91 14.74
N ALA A 454 31.25 -27.21 15.39
CA ALA A 454 31.94 -27.70 16.59
C ALA A 454 31.04 -28.14 17.74
N ILE A 455 29.97 -27.41 18.03
CA ILE A 455 29.03 -27.74 19.10
C ILE A 455 28.22 -29.00 18.78
N VAL A 456 27.89 -29.24 17.53
CA VAL A 456 27.14 -30.42 17.06
C VAL A 456 28.03 -31.67 17.10
N LYS A 457 29.30 -31.54 16.72
CA LYS A 457 30.29 -32.65 16.81
C LYS A 457 30.52 -33.15 18.24
N LYS A 458 30.32 -32.29 19.27
CA LYS A 458 30.37 -32.74 20.68
C LYS A 458 29.28 -33.77 20.98
N LEU A 459 28.16 -33.81 20.23
CA LEU A 459 27.06 -34.77 20.42
C LEU A 459 27.35 -36.17 19.82
N GLU A 460 28.40 -36.33 18.99
CA GLU A 460 28.77 -37.60 18.39
C GLU A 460 29.37 -38.56 19.44
N GLY A 461 29.98 -38.01 20.49
CA GLY A 461 30.60 -38.77 21.58
C GLY A 461 29.63 -39.27 22.66
N PRO A 462 30.21 -39.97 23.67
CA PRO A 462 29.48 -40.32 24.90
C PRO A 462 29.28 -39.05 25.75
N VAL A 463 28.10 -38.48 25.73
CA VAL A 463 27.73 -37.28 26.49
C VAL A 463 26.53 -37.56 27.42
N SER A 464 26.36 -36.78 28.46
CA SER A 464 25.23 -36.90 29.36
C SER A 464 23.89 -36.53 28.69
N GLU A 465 22.79 -37.11 29.16
CA GLU A 465 21.44 -36.72 28.66
C GLU A 465 21.15 -35.23 28.91
N GLU A 466 21.66 -34.68 30.03
CA GLU A 466 21.50 -33.26 30.36
C GLU A 466 22.25 -32.37 29.36
N PHE A 467 23.49 -32.74 28.96
CA PHE A 467 24.25 -32.01 27.96
C PHE A 467 23.51 -32.04 26.59
N VAL A 468 23.02 -33.23 26.18
CA VAL A 468 22.23 -33.35 24.93
C VAL A 468 21.01 -32.44 24.97
N LYS A 469 20.30 -32.40 26.11
CA LYS A 469 19.13 -31.56 26.27
C LYS A 469 19.49 -30.07 26.15
N ASN A 470 20.50 -29.61 26.92
CA ASN A 470 20.91 -28.20 26.93
C ASN A 470 21.39 -27.74 25.53
N VAL A 471 22.20 -28.55 24.82
CA VAL A 471 22.63 -28.24 23.48
C VAL A 471 21.44 -28.16 22.50
N SER A 472 20.52 -29.13 22.57
CA SER A 472 19.37 -29.19 21.69
C SER A 472 18.44 -27.97 21.86
N GLU A 473 18.17 -27.61 23.11
CA GLU A 473 17.36 -26.42 23.44
C GLU A 473 18.03 -25.14 22.98
N VAL A 474 19.33 -24.97 23.20
CA VAL A 474 20.08 -23.79 22.72
C VAL A 474 20.10 -23.73 21.20
N LEU A 475 20.28 -24.85 20.51
CA LEU A 475 20.24 -24.89 19.04
C LEU A 475 18.89 -24.47 18.47
N LEU A 476 17.80 -24.88 19.10
CA LEU A 476 16.44 -24.47 18.68
C LEU A 476 16.17 -23.02 19.03
N ASP A 477 16.43 -22.61 20.26
CA ASP A 477 16.05 -21.29 20.76
C ASP A 477 16.87 -20.18 20.06
N GLN A 478 18.17 -20.39 19.80
CA GLN A 478 18.94 -19.43 19.01
C GLN A 478 18.42 -19.32 17.56
N ALA A 479 18.00 -20.44 16.94
CA ALA A 479 17.45 -20.42 15.61
C ALA A 479 16.10 -19.68 15.56
N LEU A 480 15.26 -19.84 16.61
CA LEU A 480 14.03 -19.08 16.80
C LEU A 480 14.32 -17.58 16.95
N LEU A 481 15.27 -17.20 17.80
CA LEU A 481 15.67 -15.80 18.01
C LEU A 481 16.13 -15.14 16.71
N VAL A 482 17.00 -15.80 15.95
CA VAL A 482 17.50 -15.28 14.68
C VAL A 482 16.39 -15.16 13.62
N SER A 483 15.38 -16.04 13.66
CA SER A 483 14.19 -15.91 12.82
C SER A 483 13.23 -14.79 13.26
N GLY A 484 13.55 -14.12 14.38
CA GLY A 484 12.72 -13.09 14.99
C GLY A 484 11.53 -13.67 15.79
N ALA A 485 11.51 -14.96 16.11
CA ALA A 485 10.49 -15.54 16.97
C ALA A 485 10.74 -15.18 18.44
N GLU A 486 9.66 -15.10 19.23
CA GLU A 486 9.76 -14.96 20.66
C GLU A 486 10.05 -16.33 21.31
N LEU A 487 10.93 -16.35 22.28
CA LEU A 487 11.16 -17.55 23.08
C LEU A 487 10.02 -17.76 24.07
N LYS A 488 9.59 -19.02 24.25
CA LYS A 488 8.59 -19.37 25.26
C LYS A 488 9.09 -19.12 26.67
N ASP A 489 10.35 -19.47 26.93
CA ASP A 489 11.04 -19.31 28.21
C ASP A 489 12.45 -18.77 28.00
N PRO A 490 12.61 -17.41 27.95
CA PRO A 490 13.93 -16.80 27.85
C PRO A 490 14.87 -17.13 29.06
N ALA A 491 14.30 -17.38 30.23
CA ALA A 491 15.09 -17.69 31.41
C ALA A 491 15.73 -19.08 31.34
N ASP A 492 14.99 -20.07 30.81
CA ASP A 492 15.50 -21.43 30.62
C ASP A 492 16.58 -21.46 29.50
N PHE A 493 16.38 -20.69 28.41
CA PHE A 493 17.42 -20.49 27.39
C PHE A 493 18.75 -19.96 28.00
N VAL A 494 18.68 -18.91 28.80
CA VAL A 494 19.88 -18.33 29.46
C VAL A 494 20.53 -19.34 30.39
N LYS A 495 19.76 -20.13 31.15
CA LYS A 495 20.24 -21.17 32.03
C LYS A 495 20.97 -22.29 31.27
N SER A 496 20.37 -22.80 30.20
CA SER A 496 20.96 -23.83 29.34
C SER A 496 22.25 -23.32 28.67
N LEU A 497 22.25 -22.07 28.18
CA LEU A 497 23.43 -21.43 27.60
C LEU A 497 24.57 -21.29 28.63
N ASN A 498 24.28 -20.82 29.85
CA ASN A 498 25.29 -20.68 30.92
C ASN A 498 25.86 -22.04 31.34
N SER A 499 25.02 -23.10 31.36
CA SER A 499 25.51 -24.47 31.65
C SER A 499 26.53 -24.91 30.59
N LEU A 500 26.25 -24.67 29.30
CA LEU A 500 27.16 -25.03 28.20
C LEU A 500 28.46 -24.20 28.16
N LEU A 501 28.42 -22.94 28.65
CA LEU A 501 29.61 -22.10 28.74
C LEU A 501 30.52 -22.47 29.95
N ALA A 502 29.99 -23.19 30.90
CA ALA A 502 30.72 -23.64 32.08
C ALA A 502 31.44 -25.02 31.89
N GLU A 503 31.03 -25.77 30.83
CA GLU A 503 31.65 -27.04 30.39
C GLU A 503 32.71 -26.79 29.30
#